data_677494f6425656053699e906f69f0ab8
#
_entry.id   677494f6425656053699e906f69f0ab8
#
_cell.length_a   1.000
_cell.length_b   1.000
_cell.length_c   1.000
_cell.angle_alpha   90.00
_cell.angle_beta   90.00
_cell.angle_gamma   90.00
#
_symmetry.space_group_name_H-M   'P 1'
#
loop_
_entity.id
_entity.type
_entity.pdbx_description
1 polymer ?
#
loop_
_entity_poly.entity_id
_entity_poly.type
_entity_poly.pdbx_seq_one_letter_code
_entity_poly.pdbx_strand_id
1 'polypeptide(L)'
;MQVAEAKRSARTSAVFGALSALAFALSFPLSESFVAGWPLAFAWPALFAGAVWTAPRPLTLAWTIGLPFYAAFLAHEWWMRHITELGMPVLVFYLAGWTVILALVLRALALGKGGAPRWPFALAVPVSLVAIEYLRGSLICSGYAWFFAAHPLVEWNEVAQVAALGGGWLVTALAGLVAGAAADAFLRRDRARWMMPAVAVVALGGAWGYGRAHVAAHDEDAAHAQRARILVVQTNLPMSNKLAWPPEQQIEDFLVFAKQTIDGAKAAREQGGPIDLALWPETMLPGLGLEADSLRALVAGNYYPGDRYDEALRDLSTRIDAPLVVGSPAYLGLRVEGNRFAWDRQFNSAYLVGPDGARGRTDKIYLTPFGEMMPVISNWDWLEAQLLALGADGMTFDLDAAEKPAAFTV
;
A
#
# COMPACT_ATOMS: atom_id res chain seq x y z
N MET A 1 -24.47 -41.15 -19.09
CA MET A 1 -24.38 -39.90 -19.88
C MET A 1 -22.98 -39.35 -19.68
N GLN A 2 -22.08 -39.56 -20.64
CA GLN A 2 -20.67 -39.16 -20.56
C GLN A 2 -20.62 -37.64 -20.54
N VAL A 3 -20.19 -37.07 -19.41
CA VAL A 3 -19.81 -35.67 -19.31
C VAL A 3 -18.61 -35.48 -20.24
N ALA A 4 -18.77 -34.73 -21.32
CA ALA A 4 -17.66 -34.37 -22.17
C ALA A 4 -16.61 -33.65 -21.29
N GLU A 5 -15.53 -34.37 -20.95
CA GLU A 5 -14.36 -33.79 -20.30
C GLU A 5 -13.83 -32.65 -21.18
N ALA A 6 -13.98 -31.42 -20.73
CA ALA A 6 -13.28 -30.31 -21.37
C ALA A 6 -11.79 -30.68 -21.39
N LYS A 7 -11.23 -30.92 -22.57
CA LYS A 7 -9.83 -31.34 -22.75
C LYS A 7 -8.94 -30.32 -22.03
N ARG A 8 -8.37 -30.70 -20.89
CA ARG A 8 -7.39 -29.89 -20.18
C ARG A 8 -6.16 -29.76 -21.05
N SER A 9 -5.76 -28.53 -21.29
CA SER A 9 -4.67 -28.18 -22.17
C SER A 9 -3.78 -27.09 -21.54
N ALA A 10 -2.49 -27.32 -21.50
CA ALA A 10 -1.54 -26.31 -21.06
C ALA A 10 -1.64 -25.04 -21.92
N ARG A 11 -1.90 -25.17 -23.22
CA ARG A 11 -2.08 -24.03 -24.13
C ARG A 11 -3.33 -23.21 -23.74
N THR A 12 -4.44 -23.82 -23.45
CA THR A 12 -5.68 -23.16 -23.04
C THR A 12 -5.48 -22.48 -21.67
N SER A 13 -4.81 -23.17 -20.72
CA SER A 13 -4.44 -22.60 -19.41
C SER A 13 -3.56 -21.38 -19.56
N ALA A 14 -2.57 -21.40 -20.48
CA ALA A 14 -1.68 -20.26 -20.74
C ALA A 14 -2.44 -19.06 -21.32
N VAL A 15 -3.39 -19.27 -22.23
CA VAL A 15 -4.22 -18.18 -22.77
C VAL A 15 -5.04 -17.53 -21.65
N PHE A 16 -5.73 -18.33 -20.84
CA PHE A 16 -6.48 -17.80 -19.70
C PHE A 16 -5.57 -17.09 -18.68
N GLY A 17 -4.38 -17.63 -18.39
CA GLY A 17 -3.42 -17.03 -17.48
C GLY A 17 -2.90 -15.68 -18.00
N ALA A 18 -2.57 -15.61 -19.30
CA ALA A 18 -2.13 -14.36 -19.92
C ALA A 18 -3.23 -13.30 -19.94
N LEU A 19 -4.46 -13.67 -20.30
CA LEU A 19 -5.60 -12.75 -20.25
C LEU A 19 -5.94 -12.30 -18.83
N SER A 20 -5.80 -13.20 -17.85
CA SER A 20 -5.98 -12.87 -16.44
C SER A 20 -4.93 -11.85 -15.96
N ALA A 21 -3.66 -12.07 -16.27
CA ALA A 21 -2.58 -11.16 -15.91
C ALA A 21 -2.72 -9.80 -16.60
N LEU A 22 -3.16 -9.78 -17.86
CA LEU A 22 -3.46 -8.53 -18.57
C LEU A 22 -4.64 -7.78 -17.92
N ALA A 23 -5.73 -8.47 -17.63
CA ALA A 23 -6.89 -7.89 -16.96
C ALA A 23 -6.52 -7.37 -15.55
N PHE A 24 -5.67 -8.11 -14.82
CA PHE A 24 -5.10 -7.66 -13.55
C PHE A 24 -4.29 -6.38 -13.74
N ALA A 25 -3.33 -6.35 -14.66
CA ALA A 25 -2.51 -5.17 -14.90
C ALA A 25 -3.34 -3.95 -15.28
N LEU A 26 -4.34 -4.12 -16.12
CA LEU A 26 -5.23 -3.04 -16.55
C LEU A 26 -6.29 -2.64 -15.51
N SER A 27 -6.48 -3.40 -14.45
CA SER A 27 -7.37 -3.02 -13.34
C SER A 27 -6.77 -1.95 -12.41
N PHE A 28 -5.45 -1.77 -12.46
CA PHE A 28 -4.72 -0.76 -11.69
C PHE A 28 -4.18 0.35 -12.60
N PRO A 29 -3.94 1.57 -12.08
CA PRO A 29 -3.30 2.62 -12.87
C PRO A 29 -1.85 2.24 -13.19
N LEU A 30 -1.48 2.33 -14.47
CA LEU A 30 -0.11 2.08 -14.95
C LEU A 30 0.68 3.37 -15.17
N SER A 31 -0.01 4.50 -15.35
CA SER A 31 0.57 5.82 -15.54
C SER A 31 -0.47 6.90 -15.22
N GLU A 32 -0.04 8.16 -15.10
CA GLU A 32 -0.93 9.32 -14.90
C GLU A 32 -1.99 9.46 -16.00
N SER A 33 -1.69 8.98 -17.21
CA SER A 33 -2.59 9.05 -18.37
C SER A 33 -3.53 7.86 -18.50
N PHE A 34 -3.34 6.81 -17.71
CA PHE A 34 -4.14 5.58 -17.77
C PHE A 34 -5.11 5.54 -16.61
N VAL A 35 -6.38 5.75 -16.90
CA VAL A 35 -7.48 5.54 -15.94
C VAL A 35 -7.65 4.04 -15.72
N ALA A 36 -7.57 3.60 -14.46
CA ALA A 36 -7.71 2.20 -14.11
C ALA A 36 -9.04 1.60 -14.61
N GLY A 37 -8.95 0.45 -15.25
CA GLY A 37 -10.13 -0.31 -15.68
C GLY A 37 -10.74 -1.11 -14.53
N TRP A 38 -11.23 -0.45 -13.47
CA TRP A 38 -11.74 -1.09 -12.25
C TRP A 38 -12.72 -2.26 -12.48
N PRO A 39 -13.58 -2.31 -13.54
CA PRO A 39 -14.42 -3.46 -13.77
C PRO A 39 -13.63 -4.75 -14.06
N LEU A 40 -12.37 -4.62 -14.51
CA LEU A 40 -11.48 -5.75 -14.73
C LEU A 40 -11.08 -6.45 -13.41
N ALA A 41 -11.31 -5.83 -12.25
CA ALA A 41 -11.18 -6.47 -10.94
C ALA A 41 -12.10 -7.71 -10.79
N PHE A 42 -13.22 -7.76 -11.51
CA PHE A 42 -14.07 -8.95 -11.59
C PHE A 42 -13.63 -9.92 -12.69
N ALA A 43 -13.02 -9.41 -13.76
CA ALA A 43 -12.66 -10.23 -14.92
C ALA A 43 -11.39 -11.06 -14.65
N TRP A 44 -10.33 -10.47 -14.05
CA TRP A 44 -9.08 -11.19 -13.87
C TRP A 44 -9.21 -12.45 -12.99
N PRO A 45 -9.98 -12.48 -11.86
CA PRO A 45 -10.09 -13.71 -11.09
C PRO A 45 -10.98 -14.76 -11.77
N ALA A 46 -11.94 -14.34 -12.61
CA ALA A 46 -12.72 -15.25 -13.42
C ALA A 46 -11.86 -15.96 -14.48
N LEU A 47 -11.01 -15.20 -15.18
CA LEU A 47 -10.04 -15.74 -16.14
C LEU A 47 -8.97 -16.60 -15.44
N PHE A 48 -8.55 -16.21 -14.24
CA PHE A 48 -7.65 -16.99 -13.38
C PHE A 48 -8.25 -18.37 -13.05
N ALA A 49 -9.53 -18.41 -12.68
CA ALA A 49 -10.26 -19.67 -12.48
C ALA A 49 -10.29 -20.51 -13.76
N GLY A 50 -10.43 -19.88 -14.94
CA GLY A 50 -10.32 -20.53 -16.24
C GLY A 50 -8.96 -21.19 -16.47
N ALA A 51 -7.87 -20.50 -16.10
CA ALA A 51 -6.52 -21.05 -16.19
C ALA A 51 -6.36 -22.28 -15.27
N VAL A 52 -6.85 -22.17 -14.02
CA VAL A 52 -6.83 -23.28 -13.05
C VAL A 52 -7.64 -24.48 -13.51
N TRP A 53 -8.85 -24.23 -14.06
CA TRP A 53 -9.75 -25.30 -14.57
C TRP A 53 -9.15 -26.10 -15.73
N THR A 54 -8.50 -25.38 -16.66
CA THR A 54 -7.97 -25.95 -17.90
C THR A 54 -6.56 -26.53 -17.77
N ALA A 55 -5.83 -26.23 -16.67
CA ALA A 55 -4.50 -26.75 -16.43
C ALA A 55 -4.50 -28.28 -16.29
N PRO A 56 -3.68 -29.03 -17.08
CA PRO A 56 -3.64 -30.48 -17.02
C PRO A 56 -3.04 -31.00 -15.71
N ARG A 57 -2.04 -30.29 -15.16
CA ARG A 57 -1.32 -30.65 -13.93
C ARG A 57 -1.12 -29.44 -13.06
N PRO A 58 -0.97 -29.59 -11.73
CA PRO A 58 -0.70 -28.44 -10.84
C PRO A 58 0.55 -27.66 -11.24
N LEU A 59 1.66 -28.34 -11.58
CA LEU A 59 2.92 -27.69 -11.99
C LEU A 59 2.79 -26.86 -13.28
N THR A 60 1.79 -27.13 -14.11
CA THR A 60 1.53 -26.29 -15.30
C THR A 60 1.21 -24.86 -14.90
N LEU A 61 0.59 -24.64 -13.73
CA LEU A 61 0.21 -23.32 -13.23
C LEU A 61 1.41 -22.43 -12.93
N ALA A 62 2.56 -23.02 -12.59
CA ALA A 62 3.78 -22.24 -12.31
C ALA A 62 4.19 -21.36 -13.51
N TRP A 63 4.05 -21.84 -14.73
CA TRP A 63 4.41 -21.06 -15.91
C TRP A 63 3.20 -20.43 -16.61
N THR A 64 2.00 -21.06 -16.60
CA THR A 64 0.82 -20.50 -17.27
C THR A 64 0.20 -19.31 -16.50
N ILE A 65 0.46 -19.19 -15.21
CA ILE A 65 0.06 -18.08 -14.34
C ILE A 65 1.29 -17.31 -13.88
N GLY A 66 2.30 -17.99 -13.35
CA GLY A 66 3.47 -17.34 -12.75
C GLY A 66 4.20 -16.40 -13.70
N LEU A 67 4.49 -16.81 -14.94
CA LEU A 67 5.19 -15.94 -15.90
C LEU A 67 4.38 -14.72 -16.35
N PRO A 68 3.08 -14.85 -16.74
CA PRO A 68 2.27 -13.68 -17.06
C PRO A 68 2.11 -12.69 -15.89
N PHE A 69 1.90 -13.18 -14.67
CA PHE A 69 1.80 -12.32 -13.50
C PHE A 69 3.14 -11.72 -13.10
N TYR A 70 4.26 -12.42 -13.32
CA TYR A 70 5.59 -11.81 -13.18
C TYR A 70 5.74 -10.59 -14.10
N ALA A 71 5.32 -10.70 -15.36
CA ALA A 71 5.36 -9.58 -16.30
C ALA A 71 4.41 -8.45 -15.89
N ALA A 72 3.22 -8.75 -15.37
CA ALA A 72 2.28 -7.76 -14.88
C ALA A 72 2.83 -7.00 -13.66
N PHE A 73 3.38 -7.69 -12.67
CA PHE A 73 4.02 -7.05 -11.52
C PHE A 73 5.28 -6.28 -11.92
N LEU A 74 6.07 -6.78 -12.86
CA LEU A 74 7.24 -6.06 -13.37
C LEU A 74 6.83 -4.69 -13.97
N ALA A 75 5.71 -4.63 -14.68
CA ALA A 75 5.19 -3.38 -15.22
C ALA A 75 4.77 -2.40 -14.11
N HIS A 76 4.10 -2.89 -13.07
CA HIS A 76 3.64 -2.05 -11.95
C HIS A 76 4.77 -1.61 -11.01
N GLU A 77 5.74 -2.50 -10.76
CA GLU A 77 6.85 -2.21 -9.85
C GLU A 77 8.08 -1.62 -10.55
N TRP A 78 7.97 -1.29 -11.84
CA TRP A 78 9.09 -0.77 -12.63
C TRP A 78 9.73 0.49 -12.05
N TRP A 79 8.97 1.29 -11.32
CA TRP A 79 9.44 2.47 -10.63
C TRP A 79 10.45 2.16 -9.51
N MET A 80 10.38 0.98 -8.90
CA MET A 80 11.29 0.57 -7.82
C MET A 80 12.75 0.42 -8.26
N ARG A 81 13.02 0.32 -9.56
CA ARG A 81 14.40 0.29 -10.07
C ARG A 81 15.23 1.51 -9.66
N HIS A 82 14.57 2.64 -9.38
CA HIS A 82 15.22 3.87 -8.91
C HIS A 82 15.55 3.84 -7.41
N ILE A 83 15.01 2.87 -6.67
CA ILE A 83 15.29 2.66 -5.25
C ILE A 83 16.26 1.51 -5.09
N THR A 84 15.99 0.38 -5.73
CA THR A 84 16.82 -0.83 -5.67
C THR A 84 16.74 -1.63 -6.98
N GLU A 85 17.84 -1.67 -7.72
CA GLU A 85 17.90 -2.39 -9.00
C GLU A 85 17.77 -3.90 -8.82
N LEU A 86 18.39 -4.46 -7.78
CA LEU A 86 18.36 -5.89 -7.48
C LEU A 86 17.14 -6.32 -6.66
N GLY A 87 16.65 -5.46 -5.78
CA GLY A 87 15.48 -5.75 -4.95
C GLY A 87 14.19 -5.84 -5.75
N MET A 88 14.03 -5.03 -6.80
CA MET A 88 12.84 -5.01 -7.64
C MET A 88 12.51 -6.40 -8.26
N PRO A 89 13.41 -7.07 -8.99
CA PRO A 89 13.11 -8.38 -9.59
C PRO A 89 12.86 -9.46 -8.52
N VAL A 90 13.47 -9.37 -7.35
CA VAL A 90 13.23 -10.28 -6.22
C VAL A 90 11.80 -10.08 -5.68
N LEU A 91 11.37 -8.83 -5.47
CA LEU A 91 10.00 -8.52 -5.06
C LEU A 91 8.98 -9.00 -6.10
N VAL A 92 9.22 -8.75 -7.38
CA VAL A 92 8.34 -9.19 -8.45
C VAL A 92 8.23 -10.71 -8.50
N PHE A 93 9.34 -11.42 -8.29
CA PHE A 93 9.34 -12.89 -8.18
C PHE A 93 8.54 -13.38 -6.96
N TYR A 94 8.70 -12.73 -5.81
CA TYR A 94 7.91 -13.00 -4.60
C TYR A 94 6.42 -12.82 -4.85
N LEU A 95 5.99 -11.72 -5.48
CA LEU A 95 4.58 -11.45 -5.80
C LEU A 95 4.01 -12.47 -6.78
N ALA A 96 4.76 -12.80 -7.84
CA ALA A 96 4.36 -13.84 -8.80
C ALA A 96 4.25 -15.23 -8.15
N GLY A 97 5.14 -15.53 -7.20
CA GLY A 97 5.09 -16.76 -6.40
C GLY A 97 3.76 -16.89 -5.65
N TRP A 98 3.26 -15.81 -5.06
CA TRP A 98 1.97 -15.80 -4.37
C TRP A 98 0.80 -16.07 -5.32
N THR A 99 0.86 -15.63 -6.58
CA THR A 99 -0.19 -15.98 -7.56
C THR A 99 -0.16 -17.46 -7.93
N VAL A 100 1.01 -18.08 -7.96
CA VAL A 100 1.12 -19.54 -8.15
C VAL A 100 0.53 -20.29 -6.95
N ILE A 101 0.83 -19.84 -5.73
CA ILE A 101 0.24 -20.43 -4.49
C ILE A 101 -1.29 -20.27 -4.51
N LEU A 102 -1.79 -19.08 -4.86
CA LEU A 102 -3.23 -18.84 -5.03
C LEU A 102 -3.85 -19.84 -6.03
N ALA A 103 -3.20 -20.07 -7.17
CA ALA A 103 -3.67 -21.00 -8.17
C ALA A 103 -3.71 -22.45 -7.66
N LEU A 104 -2.71 -22.85 -6.89
CA LEU A 104 -2.66 -24.20 -6.28
C LEU A 104 -3.74 -24.38 -5.22
N VAL A 105 -3.94 -23.37 -4.35
CA VAL A 105 -5.02 -23.37 -3.34
C VAL A 105 -6.39 -23.42 -4.02
N LEU A 106 -6.64 -22.54 -4.97
CA LEU A 106 -7.89 -22.52 -5.73
C LEU A 106 -8.15 -23.87 -6.41
N ARG A 107 -7.10 -24.46 -7.02
CA ARG A 107 -7.21 -25.78 -7.64
C ARG A 107 -7.58 -26.86 -6.62
N ALA A 108 -6.97 -26.85 -5.46
CA ALA A 108 -7.25 -27.84 -4.39
C ALA A 108 -8.68 -27.73 -3.84
N LEU A 109 -9.23 -26.51 -3.78
CA LEU A 109 -10.61 -26.28 -3.35
C LEU A 109 -11.62 -26.62 -4.46
N ALA A 110 -11.39 -26.12 -5.67
CA ALA A 110 -12.36 -26.24 -6.78
C ALA A 110 -12.36 -27.61 -7.45
N LEU A 111 -11.25 -28.39 -7.40
CA LEU A 111 -11.09 -29.66 -8.13
C LEU A 111 -10.72 -30.79 -7.15
N GLY A 112 -11.45 -31.89 -7.28
CA GLY A 112 -11.17 -33.16 -6.62
C GLY A 112 -10.19 -34.05 -7.39
N LYS A 113 -10.04 -35.30 -6.94
CA LYS A 113 -9.23 -36.33 -7.62
C LYS A 113 -9.68 -36.51 -9.08
N GLY A 114 -8.71 -36.64 -9.98
CA GLY A 114 -9.00 -36.73 -11.43
C GLY A 114 -9.50 -35.42 -12.04
N GLY A 115 -9.60 -34.33 -11.25
CA GLY A 115 -10.08 -33.03 -11.71
C GLY A 115 -11.61 -32.92 -11.76
N ALA A 116 -12.32 -33.77 -11.06
CA ALA A 116 -13.77 -33.62 -10.90
C ALA A 116 -14.10 -32.33 -10.17
N PRO A 117 -15.21 -31.62 -10.53
CA PRO A 117 -15.64 -30.44 -9.80
C PRO A 117 -15.90 -30.76 -8.31
N ARG A 118 -15.36 -29.91 -7.41
CA ARG A 118 -15.57 -30.04 -5.97
C ARG A 118 -16.40 -28.87 -5.47
N TRP A 119 -15.73 -27.74 -5.14
CA TRP A 119 -16.43 -26.52 -4.75
C TRP A 119 -16.80 -25.70 -5.99
N PRO A 120 -17.93 -24.97 -5.96
CA PRO A 120 -18.18 -23.91 -6.94
C PRO A 120 -17.07 -22.84 -6.88
N PHE A 121 -16.72 -22.29 -8.03
CA PHE A 121 -15.74 -21.21 -8.09
C PHE A 121 -16.21 -19.97 -7.33
N ALA A 122 -17.53 -19.72 -7.30
CA ALA A 122 -18.13 -18.66 -6.50
C ALA A 122 -17.82 -18.75 -5.00
N LEU A 123 -17.46 -19.92 -4.48
CA LEU A 123 -17.01 -20.12 -3.11
C LEU A 123 -15.50 -20.29 -3.02
N ALA A 124 -14.89 -21.00 -3.95
CA ALA A 124 -13.47 -21.30 -3.93
C ALA A 124 -12.60 -20.04 -4.21
N VAL A 125 -13.03 -19.16 -5.13
CA VAL A 125 -12.27 -17.94 -5.50
C VAL A 125 -12.22 -16.96 -4.33
N PRO A 126 -13.33 -16.51 -3.72
CA PRO A 126 -13.25 -15.56 -2.60
C PRO A 126 -12.46 -16.11 -1.41
N VAL A 127 -12.67 -17.38 -1.03
CA VAL A 127 -11.92 -18.02 0.06
C VAL A 127 -10.43 -18.05 -0.23
N SER A 128 -10.03 -18.43 -1.47
CA SER A 128 -8.62 -18.46 -1.84
C SER A 128 -8.00 -17.05 -1.88
N LEU A 129 -8.70 -16.07 -2.47
CA LEU A 129 -8.22 -14.69 -2.56
C LEU A 129 -8.02 -14.09 -1.17
N VAL A 130 -9.04 -14.10 -0.33
CA VAL A 130 -8.96 -13.52 1.03
C VAL A 130 -7.86 -14.20 1.84
N ALA A 131 -7.78 -15.54 1.80
CA ALA A 131 -6.74 -16.27 2.55
C ALA A 131 -5.32 -15.89 2.09
N ILE A 132 -5.08 -15.87 0.79
CA ILE A 132 -3.75 -15.58 0.24
C ILE A 132 -3.39 -14.10 0.40
N GLU A 133 -4.34 -13.18 0.17
CA GLU A 133 -4.12 -11.76 0.39
C GLU A 133 -3.85 -11.45 1.87
N TYR A 134 -4.58 -12.10 2.80
CA TYR A 134 -4.35 -11.95 4.23
C TYR A 134 -2.96 -12.46 4.66
N LEU A 135 -2.57 -13.66 4.19
CA LEU A 135 -1.24 -14.20 4.47
C LEU A 135 -0.13 -13.28 3.94
N ARG A 136 -0.22 -12.88 2.68
CA ARG A 136 0.76 -12.01 2.01
C ARG A 136 0.76 -10.59 2.58
N GLY A 137 -0.43 -10.07 2.85
CA GLY A 137 -0.62 -8.65 3.18
C GLY A 137 -0.47 -8.32 4.66
N SER A 138 -0.51 -9.33 5.56
CA SER A 138 -0.53 -9.07 7.00
C SER A 138 0.41 -9.96 7.82
N LEU A 139 0.72 -11.18 7.37
CA LEU A 139 1.44 -12.15 8.20
C LEU A 139 2.86 -12.43 7.71
N ILE A 140 3.03 -12.71 6.42
CA ILE A 140 4.33 -13.14 5.90
C ILE A 140 5.20 -11.92 5.64
N CYS A 141 6.41 -11.92 6.19
CA CYS A 141 7.38 -10.82 6.08
C CYS A 141 6.80 -9.47 6.50
N SER A 142 6.01 -9.44 7.59
CA SER A 142 5.30 -8.26 8.11
C SER A 142 4.26 -7.65 7.15
N GLY A 143 3.97 -8.34 6.06
CA GLY A 143 2.93 -8.01 5.10
C GLY A 143 3.38 -7.14 3.93
N TYR A 144 2.79 -7.41 2.77
CA TYR A 144 2.86 -6.54 1.58
C TYR A 144 1.43 -6.39 1.04
N ALA A 145 0.75 -5.34 1.48
CA ALA A 145 -0.69 -5.15 1.32
C ALA A 145 -1.09 -4.47 -0.01
N TRP A 146 -0.23 -4.51 -1.04
CA TRP A 146 -0.51 -3.92 -2.34
C TRP A 146 -1.14 -4.93 -3.30
N PHE A 147 -1.83 -4.43 -4.33
CA PHE A 147 -2.46 -5.22 -5.40
C PHE A 147 -3.47 -6.24 -4.90
N PHE A 148 -4.32 -5.87 -3.93
CA PHE A 148 -5.47 -6.68 -3.56
C PHE A 148 -6.62 -6.51 -4.55
N ALA A 149 -7.43 -7.54 -4.71
CA ALA A 149 -8.59 -7.50 -5.59
C ALA A 149 -9.61 -6.41 -5.21
N ALA A 150 -9.62 -5.98 -3.95
CA ALA A 150 -10.45 -4.90 -3.45
C ALA A 150 -10.00 -3.50 -3.96
N HIS A 151 -8.70 -3.28 -4.20
CA HIS A 151 -8.17 -1.94 -4.42
C HIS A 151 -8.76 -1.23 -5.65
N PRO A 152 -8.88 -1.86 -6.84
CA PRO A 152 -9.52 -1.19 -7.96
C PRO A 152 -10.99 -0.82 -7.73
N LEU A 153 -11.68 -1.54 -6.81
CA LEU A 153 -13.09 -1.33 -6.54
C LEU A 153 -13.41 -0.08 -5.71
N VAL A 154 -12.40 0.65 -5.23
CA VAL A 154 -12.59 1.96 -4.59
C VAL A 154 -13.23 2.97 -5.56
N GLU A 155 -13.04 2.79 -6.86
CA GLU A 155 -13.67 3.60 -7.90
C GLU A 155 -15.20 3.41 -7.97
N TRP A 156 -15.71 2.31 -7.42
CA TRP A 156 -17.14 2.09 -7.25
C TRP A 156 -17.53 2.32 -5.80
N ASN A 157 -17.63 3.62 -5.45
CA ASN A 157 -17.77 4.08 -4.07
C ASN A 157 -18.85 3.32 -3.28
N GLU A 158 -20.03 3.12 -3.84
CA GLU A 158 -21.12 2.45 -3.12
C GLU A 158 -20.79 1.00 -2.78
N VAL A 159 -20.15 0.27 -3.69
CA VAL A 159 -19.75 -1.12 -3.44
C VAL A 159 -18.60 -1.19 -2.45
N ALA A 160 -17.66 -0.24 -2.50
CA ALA A 160 -16.54 -0.17 -1.59
C ALA A 160 -16.97 0.04 -0.11
N GLN A 161 -18.17 0.61 0.14
CA GLN A 161 -18.68 0.87 1.51
C GLN A 161 -18.85 -0.41 2.35
N VAL A 162 -18.95 -1.60 1.74
CA VAL A 162 -18.97 -2.85 2.55
C VAL A 162 -17.68 -3.05 3.35
N ALA A 163 -16.63 -2.30 3.04
CA ALA A 163 -15.43 -2.25 3.85
C ALA A 163 -15.70 -1.78 5.29
N ALA A 164 -16.72 -0.99 5.54
CA ALA A 164 -17.16 -0.61 6.89
C ALA A 164 -17.61 -1.81 7.75
N LEU A 165 -18.06 -2.90 7.12
CA LEU A 165 -18.53 -4.11 7.78
C LEU A 165 -17.43 -5.16 8.01
N GLY A 166 -16.48 -5.30 7.08
CA GLY A 166 -15.49 -6.38 7.14
C GLY A 166 -14.13 -6.02 6.53
N GLY A 167 -13.81 -4.71 6.48
CA GLY A 167 -12.57 -4.22 5.89
C GLY A 167 -12.48 -4.50 4.38
N GLY A 168 -11.32 -4.24 3.80
CA GLY A 168 -11.03 -4.57 2.41
C GLY A 168 -11.21 -6.06 2.08
N TRP A 169 -11.13 -6.94 3.09
CA TRP A 169 -11.34 -8.38 2.93
C TRP A 169 -12.75 -8.74 2.45
N LEU A 170 -13.78 -8.01 2.91
CA LEU A 170 -15.14 -8.23 2.45
C LEU A 170 -15.33 -7.75 1.00
N VAL A 171 -14.66 -6.67 0.61
CA VAL A 171 -14.63 -6.20 -0.79
C VAL A 171 -13.93 -7.22 -1.69
N THR A 172 -12.77 -7.75 -1.29
CA THR A 172 -12.08 -8.86 -1.98
C THR A 172 -12.98 -10.09 -2.09
N ALA A 173 -13.68 -10.46 -1.00
CA ALA A 173 -14.60 -11.61 -1.01
C ALA A 173 -15.75 -11.40 -2.01
N LEU A 174 -16.32 -10.20 -2.07
CA LEU A 174 -17.38 -9.84 -3.01
C LEU A 174 -16.87 -9.90 -4.46
N ALA A 175 -15.69 -9.33 -4.74
CA ALA A 175 -15.04 -9.42 -6.04
C ALA A 175 -14.84 -10.88 -6.46
N GLY A 176 -14.30 -11.69 -5.56
CA GLY A 176 -14.08 -13.11 -5.75
C GLY A 176 -15.38 -13.91 -5.98
N LEU A 177 -16.45 -13.58 -5.26
CA LEU A 177 -17.77 -14.18 -5.44
C LEU A 177 -18.32 -13.93 -6.85
N VAL A 178 -18.30 -12.67 -7.29
CA VAL A 178 -18.78 -12.27 -8.62
C VAL A 178 -17.95 -12.95 -9.73
N ALA A 179 -16.63 -12.89 -9.61
CA ALA A 179 -15.71 -13.50 -10.56
C ALA A 179 -15.85 -15.03 -10.61
N GLY A 180 -15.94 -15.66 -9.43
CA GLY A 180 -16.13 -17.11 -9.32
C GLY A 180 -17.49 -17.56 -9.86
N ALA A 181 -18.55 -16.78 -9.64
CA ALA A 181 -19.86 -17.04 -10.19
C ALA A 181 -19.87 -16.94 -11.74
N ALA A 182 -19.16 -15.95 -12.29
CA ALA A 182 -18.95 -15.86 -13.73
C ALA A 182 -18.20 -17.11 -14.26
N ALA A 183 -17.14 -17.54 -13.57
CA ALA A 183 -16.43 -18.77 -13.93
C ALA A 183 -17.34 -20.00 -13.87
N ASP A 184 -18.19 -20.14 -12.85
CA ASP A 184 -19.17 -21.25 -12.75
C ASP A 184 -20.15 -21.24 -13.90
N ALA A 185 -20.65 -20.07 -14.32
CA ALA A 185 -21.58 -19.92 -15.42
C ALA A 185 -21.02 -20.48 -16.76
N PHE A 186 -19.72 -20.28 -16.98
CA PHE A 186 -19.07 -20.70 -18.25
C PHE A 186 -18.40 -22.07 -18.17
N LEU A 187 -17.82 -22.45 -17.03
CA LEU A 187 -16.99 -23.64 -16.92
C LEU A 187 -17.73 -24.85 -16.39
N ARG A 188 -18.77 -24.66 -15.56
CA ARG A 188 -19.52 -25.77 -14.97
C ARG A 188 -20.76 -26.16 -15.79
N ARG A 189 -21.24 -27.38 -15.56
CA ARG A 189 -22.45 -27.92 -16.21
C ARG A 189 -23.49 -28.44 -15.21
N ASP A 190 -23.22 -28.30 -13.92
CA ASP A 190 -24.11 -28.62 -12.83
C ASP A 190 -24.99 -27.43 -12.40
N ARG A 191 -25.73 -27.58 -11.31
CA ARG A 191 -26.64 -26.53 -10.81
C ARG A 191 -25.91 -25.24 -10.42
N ALA A 192 -24.64 -25.32 -10.05
CA ALA A 192 -23.83 -24.15 -9.69
C ALA A 192 -23.75 -23.12 -10.84
N ARG A 193 -23.84 -23.58 -12.08
CA ARG A 193 -23.85 -22.73 -13.28
C ARG A 193 -24.90 -21.61 -13.24
N TRP A 194 -26.05 -21.88 -12.64
CA TRP A 194 -27.18 -20.92 -12.59
C TRP A 194 -27.41 -20.36 -11.21
N MET A 195 -27.20 -21.16 -10.18
CA MET A 195 -27.38 -20.74 -8.80
C MET A 195 -26.34 -19.66 -8.38
N MET A 196 -25.07 -19.87 -8.69
CA MET A 196 -24.03 -18.98 -8.21
C MET A 196 -24.09 -17.57 -8.81
N PRO A 197 -24.34 -17.39 -10.11
CA PRO A 197 -24.62 -16.06 -10.66
C PRO A 197 -25.79 -15.33 -9.99
N ALA A 198 -26.88 -16.05 -9.69
CA ALA A 198 -28.00 -15.45 -8.98
C ALA A 198 -27.61 -14.98 -7.55
N VAL A 199 -26.85 -15.80 -6.83
CA VAL A 199 -26.29 -15.41 -5.50
C VAL A 199 -25.38 -14.18 -5.61
N ALA A 200 -24.50 -14.16 -6.61
CA ALA A 200 -23.60 -13.04 -6.84
C ALA A 200 -24.33 -11.71 -7.16
N VAL A 201 -25.39 -11.79 -7.98
CA VAL A 201 -26.23 -10.61 -8.29
C VAL A 201 -26.92 -10.09 -7.03
N VAL A 202 -27.49 -10.98 -6.21
CA VAL A 202 -28.13 -10.59 -4.94
C VAL A 202 -27.11 -9.98 -3.98
N ALA A 203 -25.93 -10.60 -3.85
CA ALA A 203 -24.88 -10.09 -2.97
C ALA A 203 -24.36 -8.70 -3.42
N LEU A 204 -24.10 -8.54 -4.74
CA LEU A 204 -23.63 -7.28 -5.31
C LEU A 204 -24.72 -6.18 -5.21
N GLY A 205 -25.98 -6.53 -5.49
CA GLY A 205 -27.10 -5.61 -5.32
C GLY A 205 -27.31 -5.19 -3.86
N GLY A 206 -27.17 -6.15 -2.93
CA GLY A 206 -27.21 -5.87 -1.49
C GLY A 206 -26.06 -4.95 -1.03
N ALA A 207 -24.82 -5.21 -1.51
CA ALA A 207 -23.65 -4.38 -1.24
C ALA A 207 -23.84 -2.96 -1.77
N TRP A 208 -24.34 -2.82 -2.99
CA TRP A 208 -24.63 -1.52 -3.60
C TRP A 208 -25.73 -0.77 -2.83
N GLY A 209 -26.84 -1.45 -2.48
CA GLY A 209 -27.93 -0.85 -1.71
C GLY A 209 -27.49 -0.39 -0.33
N TYR A 210 -26.70 -1.24 0.38
CA TYR A 210 -26.07 -0.86 1.65
C TYR A 210 -25.20 0.38 1.49
N GLY A 211 -24.31 0.37 0.50
CA GLY A 211 -23.36 1.47 0.29
C GLY A 211 -24.05 2.78 -0.06
N ARG A 212 -25.11 2.76 -0.88
CA ARG A 212 -25.91 3.95 -1.13
C ARG A 212 -26.52 4.55 0.13
N ALA A 213 -27.09 3.70 0.98
CA ALA A 213 -27.66 4.13 2.26
C ALA A 213 -26.55 4.67 3.19
N HIS A 214 -25.39 4.00 3.23
CA HIS A 214 -24.25 4.40 4.05
C HIS A 214 -23.66 5.74 3.64
N VAL A 215 -23.46 5.97 2.34
CA VAL A 215 -22.97 7.25 1.79
C VAL A 215 -23.98 8.38 2.09
N ALA A 216 -25.30 8.14 1.87
CA ALA A 216 -26.31 9.16 2.15
C ALA A 216 -26.36 9.55 3.63
N ALA A 217 -26.27 8.58 4.55
CA ALA A 217 -26.19 8.85 5.99
C ALA A 217 -24.92 9.63 6.37
N HIS A 218 -23.77 9.26 5.79
CA HIS A 218 -22.51 9.97 6.02
C HIS A 218 -22.55 11.42 5.50
N ASP A 219 -23.15 11.66 4.34
CA ASP A 219 -23.30 13.01 3.77
C ASP A 219 -24.19 13.90 4.67
N GLU A 220 -25.23 13.33 5.27
CA GLU A 220 -26.08 14.01 6.24
C GLU A 220 -25.31 14.39 7.51
N ASP A 221 -24.56 13.43 8.07
CA ASP A 221 -23.72 13.66 9.26
C ASP A 221 -22.64 14.70 8.96
N ALA A 222 -21.97 14.59 7.81
CA ALA A 222 -20.93 15.54 7.37
C ALA A 222 -21.44 16.96 7.18
N ALA A 223 -22.71 17.12 6.80
CA ALA A 223 -23.33 18.46 6.65
C ALA A 223 -23.41 19.21 7.99
N HIS A 224 -23.50 18.49 9.11
CA HIS A 224 -23.60 19.03 10.47
C HIS A 224 -22.31 18.95 11.28
N ALA A 225 -21.27 18.29 10.74
CA ALA A 225 -19.98 18.12 11.42
C ALA A 225 -19.21 19.45 11.51
N GLN A 226 -18.41 19.57 12.58
CA GLN A 226 -17.41 20.63 12.66
C GLN A 226 -16.40 20.45 11.53
N ARG A 227 -16.03 21.55 10.89
CA ARG A 227 -15.10 21.55 9.75
C ARG A 227 -13.77 22.16 10.16
N ALA A 228 -12.67 21.51 9.80
CA ALA A 228 -11.33 22.05 9.88
C ALA A 228 -10.80 22.34 8.46
N ARG A 229 -10.13 23.47 8.32
CA ARG A 229 -9.46 23.85 7.08
C ARG A 229 -8.01 23.44 7.13
N ILE A 230 -7.66 22.40 6.41
CA ILE A 230 -6.33 21.81 6.43
C ILE A 230 -5.60 22.14 5.13
N LEU A 231 -4.39 22.69 5.23
CA LEU A 231 -3.49 22.91 4.12
C LEU A 231 -2.56 21.69 3.98
N VAL A 232 -2.74 20.92 2.93
CA VAL A 232 -1.82 19.81 2.57
C VAL A 232 -0.79 20.33 1.57
N VAL A 233 0.48 20.25 1.91
CA VAL A 233 1.60 20.73 1.08
C VAL A 233 2.25 19.54 0.39
N GLN A 234 2.28 19.56 -0.95
CA GLN A 234 2.93 18.52 -1.76
C GLN A 234 3.88 19.17 -2.76
N THR A 235 5.17 18.95 -2.58
CA THR A 235 6.23 19.55 -3.41
C THR A 235 6.66 18.68 -4.58
N ASN A 236 6.35 17.38 -4.54
CA ASN A 236 6.77 16.40 -5.54
C ASN A 236 8.30 16.38 -5.76
N LEU A 237 9.07 16.41 -4.66
CA LEU A 237 10.53 16.37 -4.72
C LEU A 237 11.03 15.05 -5.33
N PRO A 238 12.11 15.08 -6.12
CA PRO A 238 12.73 13.87 -6.65
C PRO A 238 13.22 12.94 -5.54
N MET A 239 13.03 11.63 -5.72
CA MET A 239 13.49 10.60 -4.77
C MET A 239 15.00 10.65 -4.55
N SER A 240 15.77 11.02 -5.58
CA SER A 240 17.23 11.17 -5.52
C SER A 240 17.70 12.15 -4.45
N ASN A 241 16.92 13.18 -4.13
CA ASN A 241 17.27 14.14 -3.08
C ASN A 241 17.38 13.48 -1.71
N LYS A 242 16.56 12.47 -1.43
CA LYS A 242 16.58 11.74 -0.15
C LYS A 242 17.72 10.75 -0.01
N LEU A 243 18.22 10.21 -1.11
CA LEU A 243 19.31 9.21 -1.10
C LEU A 243 20.68 9.87 -0.85
N ALA A 244 20.87 11.10 -1.32
CA ALA A 244 22.08 11.88 -1.10
C ALA A 244 21.66 13.32 -0.82
N TRP A 245 21.32 13.63 0.44
CA TRP A 245 20.72 14.90 0.85
C TRP A 245 21.78 15.86 1.44
N PRO A 246 22.61 16.51 0.60
CA PRO A 246 23.61 17.45 1.07
C PRO A 246 22.96 18.67 1.72
N PRO A 247 23.65 19.39 2.62
CA PRO A 247 23.10 20.52 3.38
C PRO A 247 22.45 21.59 2.50
N GLU A 248 23.03 21.91 1.35
CA GLU A 248 22.50 22.90 0.40
C GLU A 248 21.12 22.46 -0.13
N GLN A 249 20.99 21.19 -0.52
CA GLN A 249 19.73 20.63 -1.00
C GLN A 249 18.68 20.56 0.10
N GLN A 250 19.08 20.24 1.34
CA GLN A 250 18.18 20.24 2.48
C GLN A 250 17.57 21.63 2.70
N ILE A 251 18.37 22.68 2.56
CA ILE A 251 17.92 24.08 2.69
C ILE A 251 16.96 24.42 1.55
N GLU A 252 17.32 24.11 0.31
CA GLU A 252 16.47 24.39 -0.86
C GLU A 252 15.11 23.70 -0.74
N ASP A 253 15.09 22.42 -0.41
CA ASP A 253 13.87 21.65 -0.24
C ASP A 253 13.00 22.21 0.88
N PHE A 254 13.60 22.55 2.03
CA PHE A 254 12.88 23.20 3.14
C PHE A 254 12.25 24.52 2.71
N LEU A 255 12.98 25.36 1.98
CA LEU A 255 12.48 26.65 1.50
C LEU A 255 11.31 26.49 0.51
N VAL A 256 11.34 25.44 -0.33
CA VAL A 256 10.22 25.12 -1.21
C VAL A 256 8.97 24.77 -0.40
N PHE A 257 9.09 23.93 0.63
CA PHE A 257 8.00 23.60 1.53
C PHE A 257 7.48 24.83 2.28
N ALA A 258 8.38 25.62 2.86
CA ALA A 258 8.01 26.83 3.59
C ALA A 258 7.28 27.83 2.70
N LYS A 259 7.78 28.06 1.47
CA LYS A 259 7.15 28.95 0.50
C LYS A 259 5.75 28.47 0.11
N GLN A 260 5.60 27.20 -0.24
CA GLN A 260 4.27 26.65 -0.60
C GLN A 260 3.30 26.71 0.57
N THR A 261 3.77 26.52 1.81
CA THR A 261 2.97 26.65 3.01
C THR A 261 2.46 28.08 3.20
N ILE A 262 3.33 29.09 3.06
CA ILE A 262 2.96 30.50 3.18
C ILE A 262 1.99 30.91 2.07
N ASP A 263 2.30 30.56 0.82
CA ASP A 263 1.48 30.89 -0.34
C ASP A 263 0.09 30.23 -0.23
N GLY A 264 0.04 28.96 0.19
CA GLY A 264 -1.21 28.23 0.41
C GLY A 264 -2.05 28.80 1.54
N ALA A 265 -1.44 29.16 2.66
CA ALA A 265 -2.14 29.80 3.78
C ALA A 265 -2.71 31.19 3.39
N LYS A 266 -1.95 31.96 2.60
CA LYS A 266 -2.42 33.22 2.04
C LYS A 266 -3.62 33.03 1.12
N ALA A 267 -3.52 32.10 0.17
CA ALA A 267 -4.62 31.78 -0.77
C ALA A 267 -5.88 31.29 -0.03
N ALA A 268 -5.72 30.51 1.04
CA ALA A 268 -6.85 30.05 1.85
C ALA A 268 -7.56 31.22 2.55
N ARG A 269 -6.81 32.20 3.08
CA ARG A 269 -7.38 33.41 3.70
C ARG A 269 -8.16 34.25 2.70
N GLU A 270 -7.67 34.39 1.48
CA GLU A 270 -8.35 35.12 0.39
C GLU A 270 -9.65 34.40 -0.07
N GLN A 271 -9.71 33.08 0.03
CA GLN A 271 -10.83 32.25 -0.45
C GLN A 271 -11.88 31.93 0.62
N GLY A 272 -11.69 32.25 1.88
CA GLY A 272 -12.73 31.98 2.87
C GLY A 272 -12.27 31.84 4.33
N GLY A 273 -11.05 32.21 4.67
CA GLY A 273 -10.59 32.30 6.06
C GLY A 273 -9.27 31.55 6.34
N PRO A 274 -8.78 31.63 7.59
CA PRO A 274 -7.53 31.02 7.98
C PRO A 274 -7.56 29.49 7.87
N ILE A 275 -6.40 28.89 7.83
CA ILE A 275 -6.22 27.45 8.00
C ILE A 275 -6.14 27.09 9.48
N ASP A 276 -6.59 25.90 9.84
CA ASP A 276 -6.50 25.37 11.21
C ASP A 276 -5.21 24.55 11.41
N LEU A 277 -4.67 23.98 10.32
CA LEU A 277 -3.52 23.10 10.35
C LEU A 277 -2.83 23.06 8.98
N ALA A 278 -1.49 23.01 8.95
CA ALA A 278 -0.71 22.65 7.77
C ALA A 278 -0.10 21.25 7.92
N LEU A 279 -0.12 20.45 6.84
CA LEU A 279 0.43 19.09 6.80
C LEU A 279 1.54 18.99 5.76
N TRP A 280 2.70 18.48 6.17
CA TRP A 280 3.79 18.08 5.30
C TRP A 280 3.85 16.56 5.19
N PRO A 281 4.30 15.99 4.06
CA PRO A 281 4.41 14.55 3.87
C PRO A 281 5.44 13.89 4.79
N GLU A 282 5.45 12.57 4.76
CA GLU A 282 6.39 11.70 5.46
C GLU A 282 7.85 12.04 5.12
N THR A 283 8.70 12.19 6.13
CA THR A 283 10.16 12.36 6.01
C THR A 283 10.59 13.55 5.15
N MET A 284 9.86 14.66 5.20
CA MET A 284 10.17 15.87 4.41
C MET A 284 10.97 16.90 5.19
N LEU A 285 10.98 16.84 6.52
CA LEU A 285 11.86 17.65 7.33
C LEU A 285 13.20 16.94 7.49
N PRO A 286 14.30 17.49 6.97
CA PRO A 286 15.62 16.94 7.25
C PRO A 286 16.03 17.21 8.71
N GLY A 287 16.98 16.45 9.22
CA GLY A 287 17.45 16.59 10.61
C GLY A 287 17.37 15.27 11.38
N LEU A 288 17.65 15.32 12.67
CA LEU A 288 17.75 14.15 13.55
C LEU A 288 16.74 14.21 14.73
N GLY A 289 15.61 14.86 14.53
CA GLY A 289 14.54 14.99 15.52
C GLY A 289 14.38 16.43 16.04
N LEU A 290 13.24 16.67 16.69
CA LEU A 290 12.86 17.96 17.26
C LEU A 290 12.73 17.92 18.79
N GLU A 291 13.15 16.84 19.45
CA GLU A 291 13.21 16.73 20.90
C GLU A 291 14.30 17.67 21.46
N ALA A 292 14.05 18.22 22.64
CA ALA A 292 14.99 19.13 23.30
C ALA A 292 16.40 18.52 23.45
N ASP A 293 16.49 17.20 23.70
CA ASP A 293 17.77 16.49 23.82
C ASP A 293 18.45 16.36 22.46
N SER A 294 17.70 16.01 21.42
CA SER A 294 18.20 15.93 20.05
C SER A 294 18.69 17.28 19.56
N LEU A 295 17.92 18.35 19.79
CA LEU A 295 18.33 19.72 19.43
C LEU A 295 19.62 20.15 20.13
N ARG A 296 19.79 19.81 21.44
CA ARG A 296 21.04 20.08 22.15
C ARG A 296 22.23 19.33 21.57
N ALA A 297 22.02 18.07 21.17
CA ALA A 297 23.07 17.26 20.54
C ALA A 297 23.45 17.80 19.14
N LEU A 298 22.46 18.27 18.35
CA LEU A 298 22.71 18.87 17.05
C LEU A 298 23.56 20.16 17.16
N VAL A 299 23.21 21.03 18.13
CA VAL A 299 24.00 22.25 18.40
C VAL A 299 25.43 21.90 18.89
N ALA A 300 25.56 20.97 19.83
CA ALA A 300 26.83 20.50 20.32
C ALA A 300 27.71 19.86 19.25
N GLY A 301 27.11 19.14 18.32
CA GLY A 301 27.77 18.50 17.18
C GLY A 301 27.99 19.41 15.96
N ASN A 302 27.56 20.70 16.07
CA ASN A 302 27.61 21.68 14.98
C ASN A 302 26.98 21.15 13.67
N TYR A 303 25.81 20.49 13.78
CA TYR A 303 25.11 19.87 12.67
C TYR A 303 24.21 20.87 11.94
N TYR A 304 24.81 21.66 11.06
CA TYR A 304 24.10 22.60 10.21
C TYR A 304 23.62 21.91 8.91
N PRO A 305 22.39 22.16 8.39
CA PRO A 305 21.37 23.08 8.93
C PRO A 305 20.39 22.45 9.94
N GLY A 306 20.60 21.20 10.36
CA GLY A 306 19.67 20.45 11.20
C GLY A 306 19.34 21.12 12.54
N ASP A 307 20.27 21.90 13.11
CA ASP A 307 20.09 22.65 14.33
C ASP A 307 19.18 23.90 14.19
N ARG A 308 18.77 24.25 12.96
CA ARG A 308 17.97 25.45 12.65
C ARG A 308 16.52 25.17 12.31
N TYR A 309 16.17 23.92 12.02
CA TYR A 309 14.83 23.61 11.54
C TYR A 309 13.73 23.85 12.59
N ASP A 310 13.99 23.62 13.87
CA ASP A 310 13.02 23.91 14.93
C ASP A 310 12.64 25.40 14.96
N GLU A 311 13.64 26.30 14.93
CA GLU A 311 13.43 27.75 14.89
C GLU A 311 12.68 28.17 13.62
N ALA A 312 13.05 27.62 12.46
CA ALA A 312 12.41 27.93 11.19
C ALA A 312 10.95 27.46 11.14
N LEU A 313 10.63 26.32 11.73
CA LEU A 313 9.25 25.80 11.81
C LEU A 313 8.38 26.64 12.76
N ARG A 314 8.93 27.12 13.88
CA ARG A 314 8.23 28.04 14.81
C ARG A 314 7.89 29.36 14.13
N ASP A 315 8.85 29.93 13.41
CA ASP A 315 8.64 31.15 12.63
C ASP A 315 7.58 30.93 11.54
N LEU A 316 7.65 29.80 10.83
CA LEU A 316 6.65 29.42 9.82
C LEU A 316 5.25 29.28 10.43
N SER A 317 5.11 28.59 11.57
CA SER A 317 3.85 28.45 12.30
C SER A 317 3.28 29.81 12.70
N THR A 318 4.13 30.71 13.17
CA THR A 318 3.74 32.07 13.53
C THR A 318 3.25 32.87 12.31
N ARG A 319 3.95 32.76 11.16
CA ARG A 319 3.58 33.48 9.92
C ARG A 319 2.28 33.03 9.33
N ILE A 320 2.00 31.73 9.37
CA ILE A 320 0.74 31.19 8.83
C ILE A 320 -0.41 31.26 9.85
N ASP A 321 -0.11 31.54 11.11
CA ASP A 321 -1.06 31.60 12.23
C ASP A 321 -1.80 30.25 12.42
N ALA A 322 -1.05 29.14 12.30
CA ALA A 322 -1.55 27.78 12.46
C ALA A 322 -0.41 26.81 12.82
N PRO A 323 -0.68 25.74 13.55
CA PRO A 323 0.29 24.69 13.78
C PRO A 323 0.58 23.89 12.49
N LEU A 324 1.72 23.19 12.48
CA LEU A 324 2.12 22.28 11.42
C LEU A 324 2.24 20.85 11.94
N VAL A 325 1.87 19.87 11.14
CA VAL A 325 2.33 18.49 11.31
C VAL A 325 3.36 18.21 10.22
N VAL A 326 4.56 17.85 10.63
CA VAL A 326 5.69 17.63 9.72
C VAL A 326 6.26 16.23 9.89
N GLY A 327 6.46 15.50 8.78
CA GLY A 327 7.15 14.22 8.79
C GLY A 327 8.66 14.41 8.88
N SER A 328 9.29 13.75 9.85
CA SER A 328 10.73 13.80 10.12
C SER A 328 11.22 12.54 10.79
N PRO A 329 12.48 12.12 10.58
CA PRO A 329 13.10 11.12 11.44
C PRO A 329 13.15 11.64 12.90
N ALA A 330 13.09 10.71 13.86
CA ALA A 330 13.35 10.98 15.28
C ALA A 330 14.43 10.04 15.78
N TYR A 331 15.42 10.61 16.48
CA TYR A 331 16.55 9.87 17.07
C TYR A 331 16.54 10.08 18.58
N LEU A 332 16.21 9.00 19.32
CA LEU A 332 16.20 9.05 20.78
C LEU A 332 17.56 8.67 21.35
N GLY A 333 17.94 9.34 22.45
CA GLY A 333 19.27 9.19 23.03
C GLY A 333 20.37 9.74 22.13
N LEU A 334 20.03 10.70 21.25
CA LEU A 334 20.99 11.31 20.33
C LEU A 334 22.13 12.00 21.13
N ARG A 335 23.37 11.66 20.81
CA ARG A 335 24.57 12.17 21.44
C ARG A 335 25.74 12.26 20.47
N VAL A 336 26.71 13.10 20.80
CA VAL A 336 27.95 13.22 20.03
C VAL A 336 29.00 12.29 20.64
N GLU A 337 29.50 11.36 19.84
CA GLU A 337 30.60 10.45 20.21
C GLU A 337 31.78 10.66 19.25
N GLY A 338 32.79 11.38 19.74
CA GLY A 338 33.93 11.78 18.90
C GLY A 338 33.48 12.74 17.77
N ASN A 339 33.59 12.31 16.54
CA ASN A 339 33.17 13.08 15.33
C ASN A 339 31.90 12.52 14.67
N ARG A 340 31.09 11.76 15.39
CA ARG A 340 29.88 11.12 14.87
C ARG A 340 28.72 11.29 15.86
N PHE A 341 27.50 11.18 15.34
CA PHE A 341 26.30 11.04 16.16
C PHE A 341 26.08 9.56 16.48
N ALA A 342 25.65 9.28 17.70
CA ALA A 342 25.16 8.00 18.15
C ALA A 342 23.76 8.19 18.75
N TRP A 343 22.94 7.16 18.67
CA TRP A 343 21.57 7.17 19.17
C TRP A 343 21.18 5.77 19.65
N ASP A 344 20.13 5.71 20.45
CA ASP A 344 19.65 4.44 21.00
C ASP A 344 18.48 3.88 20.18
N ARG A 345 17.60 4.75 19.63
CA ARG A 345 16.43 4.35 18.82
C ARG A 345 16.20 5.37 17.71
N GLN A 346 15.70 4.86 16.56
CA GLN A 346 15.38 5.68 15.40
C GLN A 346 13.97 5.38 14.90
N PHE A 347 13.16 6.41 14.69
CA PHE A 347 11.79 6.30 14.24
C PHE A 347 11.53 7.13 12.98
N ASN A 348 10.55 6.68 12.20
CA ASN A 348 9.87 7.50 11.21
C ASN A 348 8.69 8.17 11.92
N SER A 349 8.71 9.49 12.02
CA SER A 349 7.86 10.24 12.93
C SER A 349 7.12 11.39 12.26
N ALA A 350 6.03 11.82 12.89
CA ALA A 350 5.35 13.07 12.60
C ALA A 350 5.31 13.92 13.88
N TYR A 351 5.67 15.20 13.74
CA TYR A 351 5.69 16.17 14.83
C TYR A 351 4.61 17.21 14.65
N LEU A 352 3.86 17.48 15.72
CA LEU A 352 3.03 18.68 15.80
C LEU A 352 3.88 19.83 16.29
N VAL A 353 4.03 20.88 15.49
CA VAL A 353 4.86 22.06 15.80
C VAL A 353 3.99 23.31 15.83
N GLY A 354 4.09 24.06 16.90
CA GLY A 354 3.48 25.37 17.06
C GLY A 354 4.51 26.49 17.17
N PRO A 355 4.09 27.74 17.45
CA PRO A 355 4.99 28.87 17.65
C PRO A 355 6.00 28.66 18.79
N ASP A 356 5.68 27.82 19.74
CA ASP A 356 6.47 27.48 20.95
C ASP A 356 7.38 26.25 20.71
N GLY A 357 7.31 25.61 19.55
CA GLY A 357 8.09 24.43 19.15
C GLY A 357 7.27 23.17 19.06
N ALA A 358 7.94 22.01 19.12
CA ALA A 358 7.30 20.72 19.05
C ALA A 358 6.40 20.46 20.26
N ARG A 359 5.11 20.24 20.01
CA ARG A 359 4.07 19.99 21.03
C ARG A 359 3.76 18.52 21.21
N GLY A 360 4.15 17.68 20.25
CA GLY A 360 3.93 16.24 20.29
C GLY A 360 4.58 15.52 19.13
N ARG A 361 4.74 14.22 19.29
CA ARG A 361 5.27 13.30 18.28
C ARG A 361 4.45 12.03 18.23
N THR A 362 4.27 11.48 17.03
CA THR A 362 3.78 10.11 16.81
C THR A 362 4.73 9.39 15.87
N ASP A 363 4.98 8.12 16.15
CA ASP A 363 5.93 7.30 15.42
C ASP A 363 5.18 6.24 14.61
N LYS A 364 5.75 5.87 13.47
CA LYS A 364 5.19 4.84 12.57
C LYS A 364 5.15 3.49 13.29
N ILE A 365 3.98 2.81 13.21
CA ILE A 365 3.74 1.51 13.85
C ILE A 365 4.07 0.38 12.89
N TYR A 366 3.58 0.47 11.65
CA TYR A 366 3.76 -0.56 10.63
C TYR A 366 4.88 -0.13 9.69
N LEU A 367 6.07 -0.67 9.93
CA LEU A 367 7.24 -0.40 9.09
C LEU A 367 7.12 -1.13 7.75
N THR A 368 7.64 -0.48 6.71
CA THR A 368 7.69 -1.05 5.36
C THR A 368 8.72 -2.18 5.30
N PRO A 369 8.29 -3.43 5.03
CA PRO A 369 9.23 -4.54 4.91
C PRO A 369 10.25 -4.30 3.79
N PHE A 370 11.51 -4.64 4.05
CA PHE A 370 12.66 -4.44 3.15
C PHE A 370 12.93 -2.98 2.74
N GLY A 371 12.28 -2.01 3.38
CA GLY A 371 12.51 -0.59 3.19
C GLY A 371 12.86 0.14 4.48
N GLU A 372 12.23 -0.24 5.60
CA GLU A 372 12.43 0.35 6.92
C GLU A 372 12.80 -0.70 7.98
N MET A 373 12.55 -1.98 7.69
CA MET A 373 12.96 -3.12 8.49
C MET A 373 13.27 -4.32 7.59
N MET A 374 14.11 -5.25 8.06
CA MET A 374 14.45 -6.50 7.37
C MET A 374 13.73 -7.69 8.04
N PRO A 375 12.49 -8.08 7.59
CA PRO A 375 11.77 -9.16 8.24
C PRO A 375 12.55 -10.47 8.14
N VAL A 376 12.65 -11.20 9.26
CA VAL A 376 13.37 -12.48 9.36
C VAL A 376 14.90 -12.34 9.25
N ILE A 377 15.39 -11.48 8.37
CA ILE A 377 16.81 -11.31 8.06
C ILE A 377 17.56 -10.64 9.21
N SER A 378 16.93 -9.65 9.89
CA SER A 378 17.51 -8.98 11.08
C SER A 378 17.81 -9.92 12.25
N ASN A 379 17.35 -11.18 12.21
CA ASN A 379 17.77 -12.19 13.17
C ASN A 379 19.16 -12.79 12.85
N TRP A 380 19.77 -12.44 11.72
CA TRP A 380 21.05 -12.95 11.24
C TRP A 380 21.94 -11.80 10.77
N ASP A 381 22.63 -11.14 11.69
CA ASP A 381 23.50 -9.96 11.46
C ASP A 381 24.43 -10.11 10.26
N TRP A 382 24.98 -11.33 10.06
CA TRP A 382 25.85 -11.63 8.92
C TRP A 382 25.10 -11.55 7.58
N LEU A 383 23.88 -12.11 7.50
CA LEU A 383 23.09 -12.11 6.27
C LEU A 383 22.58 -10.71 5.95
N GLU A 384 22.16 -9.98 6.96
CA GLU A 384 21.76 -8.59 6.85
C GLU A 384 22.89 -7.72 6.31
N ALA A 385 24.07 -7.80 6.89
CA ALA A 385 25.26 -7.07 6.43
C ALA A 385 25.62 -7.38 4.96
N GLN A 386 25.47 -8.63 4.50
CA GLN A 386 25.72 -9.00 3.10
C GLN A 386 24.66 -8.42 2.15
N LEU A 387 23.41 -8.42 2.54
CA LEU A 387 22.32 -7.88 1.72
C LEU A 387 22.36 -6.36 1.65
N LEU A 388 22.68 -5.68 2.75
CA LEU A 388 22.92 -4.25 2.80
C LEU A 388 24.08 -3.83 1.90
N ALA A 389 25.18 -4.60 1.89
CA ALA A 389 26.31 -4.36 1.01
C ALA A 389 26.01 -4.55 -0.49
N LEU A 390 24.97 -5.34 -0.83
CA LEU A 390 24.61 -5.65 -2.21
C LEU A 390 23.63 -4.65 -2.85
N GLY A 391 22.89 -3.85 -2.08
CA GLY A 391 21.81 -3.07 -2.68
C GLY A 391 21.36 -1.82 -1.94
N ALA A 392 22.06 -1.42 -0.88
CA ALA A 392 21.55 -0.37 0.00
C ALA A 392 22.64 0.65 0.42
N ASP A 393 23.42 1.15 -0.53
CA ASP A 393 24.40 2.21 -0.26
C ASP A 393 23.70 3.41 0.43
N GLY A 394 23.85 3.50 1.77
CA GLY A 394 23.38 4.62 2.58
C GLY A 394 21.98 4.48 3.19
N MET A 395 21.28 3.37 3.04
CA MET A 395 20.01 3.13 3.74
C MET A 395 20.24 2.42 5.06
N THR A 396 19.69 2.96 6.14
CA THR A 396 19.58 2.28 7.44
C THR A 396 18.21 1.62 7.51
N PHE A 397 18.17 0.27 7.54
CA PHE A 397 16.94 -0.52 7.54
C PHE A 397 16.47 -0.91 8.95
N ASP A 398 16.96 -0.28 9.99
CA ASP A 398 16.66 -0.57 11.39
C ASP A 398 15.87 0.57 12.04
N LEU A 399 14.69 0.86 11.51
CA LEU A 399 13.77 1.74 12.21
C LEU A 399 13.06 0.98 13.33
N ASP A 400 12.86 1.65 14.45
CA ASP A 400 12.00 1.18 15.53
C ASP A 400 10.53 1.43 15.19
N ALA A 401 9.68 0.48 15.53
CA ALA A 401 8.23 0.65 15.45
C ALA A 401 7.66 1.20 16.75
N ALA A 402 6.64 2.06 16.65
CA ALA A 402 5.86 2.46 17.81
C ALA A 402 4.93 1.34 18.28
N GLU A 403 4.69 1.26 19.58
CA GLU A 403 3.72 0.32 20.15
C GLU A 403 2.27 0.79 20.01
N LYS A 404 2.05 2.10 20.02
CA LYS A 404 0.72 2.73 20.00
C LYS A 404 0.73 4.04 19.21
N PRO A 405 -0.38 4.36 18.51
CA PRO A 405 -0.54 5.67 17.90
C PRO A 405 -0.68 6.76 18.99
N ALA A 406 -0.16 7.95 18.71
CA ALA A 406 -0.46 9.14 19.48
C ALA A 406 -1.47 10.01 18.71
N ALA A 407 -2.35 10.70 19.46
CA ALA A 407 -3.27 11.69 18.90
C ALA A 407 -2.77 13.10 19.28
N PHE A 408 -2.91 14.03 18.36
CA PHE A 408 -2.66 15.44 18.60
C PHE A 408 -3.95 16.20 18.86
N THR A 409 -3.91 17.15 19.79
CA THR A 409 -4.96 18.17 19.94
C THR A 409 -4.46 19.45 19.29
N VAL A 410 -5.22 19.96 18.33
CA VAL A 410 -4.92 21.16 17.53
C VAL A 410 -5.86 22.27 17.93
#